data_fc58118a6bacb04832217f56562a996e
#
_entry.id   fc58118a6bacb04832217f56562a996e
#
_cell.length_a   1.000
_cell.length_b   1.000
_cell.length_c   1.000
_cell.angle_alpha   90.00
_cell.angle_beta   90.00
_cell.angle_gamma   90.00
#
_symmetry.space_group_name_H-M   'P 1'
#
loop_
_entity.id
_entity.type
_entity.pdbx_description
1 polymer ?
#
loop_
_entity_poly.entity_id
_entity_poly.type
_entity_poly.pdbx_seq_one_letter_code
_entity_poly.pdbx_strand_id
1 'polypeptide(L)'
;MKIAIEGMDGVGKTTIAQELAKRNNYTYIGNAIHQLFGITDKDSSYYKMFQSKEDEIFLRSGNDIIRAWLCSLGNIYTATQVKDKDIIVDRHILSNFQQNGTRENIKIYQTLLELIGVPDMSVILYASPEVRLERIYNRNKEDKDLMDKSIITDEYNRMIKFAEKFKMPYIVINTERKSIENIIQEIEEKVIKRNQEVLINDR
;
A
#
# COMPACT_ATOMS: atom_id res chain seq x y z
N MET A 1 -16.58 -3.40 0.84
CA MET A 1 -15.75 -2.20 0.57
C MET A 1 -14.27 -2.58 0.56
N LYS A 2 -13.50 -2.08 -0.42
CA LYS A 2 -12.05 -2.29 -0.53
C LYS A 2 -11.32 -0.96 -0.28
N ILE A 3 -10.61 -0.86 0.85
CA ILE A 3 -9.80 0.31 1.21
C ILE A 3 -8.33 -0.06 1.08
N ALA A 4 -7.58 0.68 0.28
CA ALA A 4 -6.13 0.53 0.15
C ALA A 4 -5.42 1.58 1.02
N ILE A 5 -4.52 1.16 1.89
CA ILE A 5 -3.64 2.03 2.66
C ILE A 5 -2.33 2.16 1.91
N GLU A 6 -2.08 3.34 1.41
CA GLU A 6 -0.98 3.66 0.51
C GLU A 6 -0.01 4.65 1.14
N GLY A 7 1.16 4.82 0.59
CA GLY A 7 2.15 5.78 1.07
C GLY A 7 3.56 5.23 1.05
N MET A 8 4.52 6.09 1.32
CA MET A 8 5.94 5.76 1.32
C MET A 8 6.36 5.03 2.61
N ASP A 9 7.58 4.50 2.66
CA ASP A 9 8.08 3.83 3.86
C ASP A 9 8.24 4.81 5.04
N GLY A 10 7.98 4.32 6.26
CA GLY A 10 8.02 5.13 7.48
C GLY A 10 6.74 5.91 7.81
N VAL A 11 5.70 5.91 6.95
CA VAL A 11 4.45 6.64 7.24
C VAL A 11 3.49 5.92 8.19
N GLY A 12 3.73 4.63 8.49
CA GLY A 12 2.90 3.85 9.42
C GLY A 12 1.80 3.01 8.78
N LYS A 13 1.87 2.72 7.47
CA LYS A 13 0.84 1.95 6.73
C LYS A 13 0.39 0.68 7.42
N THR A 14 1.32 -0.22 7.72
CA THR A 14 1.01 -1.53 8.29
C THR A 14 0.28 -1.43 9.62
N THR A 15 0.74 -0.55 10.51
CA THR A 15 0.11 -0.33 11.82
C THR A 15 -1.31 0.21 11.66
N ILE A 16 -1.49 1.21 10.80
CA ILE A 16 -2.81 1.81 10.55
C ILE A 16 -3.75 0.80 9.87
N ALA A 17 -3.27 0.06 8.86
CA ALA A 17 -4.07 -0.92 8.15
C ALA A 17 -4.57 -2.05 9.08
N GLN A 18 -3.68 -2.58 9.92
CA GLN A 18 -4.04 -3.63 10.88
C GLN A 18 -5.05 -3.15 11.92
N GLU A 19 -4.81 -1.99 12.51
CA GLU A 19 -5.70 -1.46 13.54
C GLU A 19 -7.06 -1.04 12.97
N LEU A 20 -7.09 -0.42 11.79
CA LEU A 20 -8.33 -0.06 11.09
C LEU A 20 -9.15 -1.31 10.74
N ALA A 21 -8.50 -2.38 10.25
CA ALA A 21 -9.16 -3.63 9.93
C ALA A 21 -9.76 -4.29 11.18
N LYS A 22 -8.99 -4.37 12.26
CA LYS A 22 -9.44 -4.92 13.54
C LYS A 22 -10.65 -4.16 14.10
N ARG A 23 -10.59 -2.84 14.09
CA ARG A 23 -11.63 -1.97 14.65
C ARG A 23 -12.96 -2.08 13.91
N ASN A 24 -12.90 -2.23 12.59
CA ASN A 24 -14.09 -2.29 11.74
C ASN A 24 -14.51 -3.72 11.36
N ASN A 25 -13.87 -4.73 11.92
CA ASN A 25 -14.10 -6.14 11.57
C ASN A 25 -13.92 -6.42 10.06
N TYR A 26 -12.94 -5.77 9.44
CA TYR A 26 -12.57 -5.97 8.05
C TYR A 26 -11.44 -7.00 7.92
N THR A 27 -11.35 -7.66 6.78
CA THR A 27 -10.24 -8.57 6.52
C THR A 27 -8.98 -7.76 6.19
N TYR A 28 -7.91 -7.95 6.94
CA TYR A 28 -6.60 -7.35 6.65
C TYR A 28 -5.83 -8.18 5.63
N ILE A 29 -5.30 -7.53 4.60
CA ILE A 29 -4.38 -8.12 3.62
C ILE A 29 -3.09 -7.30 3.63
N GLY A 30 -2.05 -7.86 4.23
CA GLY A 30 -0.69 -7.32 4.19
C GLY A 30 0.23 -8.22 3.38
N ASN A 31 1.23 -7.64 2.73
CA ASN A 31 2.19 -8.35 1.89
C ASN A 31 1.56 -9.44 0.98
N ALA A 32 0.73 -8.99 0.04
CA ALA A 32 -0.07 -9.86 -0.81
C ALA A 32 0.78 -10.87 -1.63
N ILE A 33 2.04 -10.54 -1.95
CA ILE A 33 2.96 -11.46 -2.63
C ILE A 33 3.32 -12.62 -1.71
N HIS A 34 3.67 -12.35 -0.46
CA HIS A 34 3.97 -13.42 0.50
C HIS A 34 2.78 -14.35 0.70
N GLN A 35 1.57 -13.80 0.79
CA GLN A 35 0.34 -14.61 0.89
C GLN A 35 0.12 -15.47 -0.36
N LEU A 36 0.33 -14.91 -1.57
CA LEU A 36 0.23 -15.65 -2.83
C LEU A 36 1.18 -16.87 -2.85
N PHE A 37 2.37 -16.72 -2.30
CA PHE A 37 3.36 -17.81 -2.23
C PHE A 37 3.26 -18.66 -0.95
N GLY A 38 2.19 -18.50 -0.15
CA GLY A 38 1.95 -19.29 1.06
C GLY A 38 2.95 -19.04 2.18
N ILE A 39 3.57 -17.88 2.21
CA ILE A 39 4.58 -17.52 3.21
C ILE A 39 3.85 -17.02 4.45
N THR A 40 3.82 -17.84 5.48
CA THR A 40 3.16 -17.54 6.77
C THR A 40 4.13 -17.34 7.91
N ASP A 41 5.33 -17.94 7.82
CA ASP A 41 6.35 -17.92 8.86
C ASP A 41 7.62 -17.20 8.38
N LYS A 42 7.94 -16.07 9.01
CA LYS A 42 9.12 -15.24 8.70
C LYS A 42 10.45 -15.87 9.12
N ASP A 43 10.43 -16.85 10.00
CA ASP A 43 11.64 -17.54 10.46
C ASP A 43 11.99 -18.75 9.60
N SER A 44 11.07 -19.18 8.73
CA SER A 44 11.28 -20.33 7.85
C SER A 44 12.41 -20.13 6.85
N SER A 45 13.08 -21.21 6.50
CA SER A 45 14.09 -21.21 5.43
C SER A 45 13.51 -20.80 4.07
N TYR A 46 12.23 -21.13 3.83
CA TYR A 46 11.49 -20.75 2.64
C TYR A 46 11.29 -19.24 2.55
N TYR A 47 10.88 -18.59 3.65
CA TYR A 47 10.79 -17.14 3.72
C TYR A 47 12.12 -16.46 3.41
N LYS A 48 13.22 -16.92 4.05
CA LYS A 48 14.55 -16.34 3.84
C LYS A 48 15.03 -16.47 2.39
N MET A 49 14.78 -17.62 1.79
CA MET A 49 15.09 -17.86 0.36
C MET A 49 14.25 -16.92 -0.53
N PHE A 50 12.95 -16.83 -0.29
CA PHE A 50 12.05 -16.01 -1.08
C PHE A 50 12.45 -14.53 -0.96
N GLN A 51 12.68 -14.03 0.25
CA GLN A 51 13.11 -12.65 0.48
C GLN A 51 14.44 -12.33 -0.19
N SER A 52 15.40 -13.26 -0.17
CA SER A 52 16.65 -13.08 -0.90
C SER A 52 16.43 -12.93 -2.42
N LYS A 53 15.47 -13.64 -3.00
CA LYS A 53 15.10 -13.49 -4.41
C LYS A 53 14.32 -12.21 -4.70
N GLU A 54 13.41 -11.81 -3.81
CA GLU A 54 12.79 -10.50 -3.90
C GLU A 54 13.86 -9.39 -3.88
N ASP A 55 14.77 -9.41 -2.92
CA ASP A 55 15.86 -8.44 -2.81
C ASP A 55 16.76 -8.42 -4.07
N GLU A 56 17.04 -9.57 -4.67
CA GLU A 56 17.76 -9.65 -5.94
C GLU A 56 16.99 -8.93 -7.06
N ILE A 57 15.69 -9.13 -7.16
CA ILE A 57 14.84 -8.50 -8.16
C ILE A 57 14.72 -6.98 -7.90
N PHE A 58 14.45 -6.58 -6.66
CA PHE A 58 14.19 -5.18 -6.32
C PHE A 58 15.45 -4.32 -6.25
N LEU A 59 16.57 -4.87 -5.77
CA LEU A 59 17.80 -4.11 -5.54
C LEU A 59 18.82 -4.25 -6.67
N ARG A 60 18.86 -5.39 -7.37
CA ARG A 60 19.95 -5.72 -8.29
C ARG A 60 19.53 -5.79 -9.76
N SER A 61 18.29 -6.15 -10.07
CA SER A 61 17.91 -6.38 -11.47
C SER A 61 17.87 -5.10 -12.31
N GLY A 62 17.64 -3.94 -11.68
CA GLY A 62 17.44 -2.67 -12.41
C GLY A 62 16.26 -2.70 -13.40
N ASN A 63 15.44 -3.76 -13.38
CA ASN A 63 14.38 -3.98 -14.35
C ASN A 63 13.01 -3.59 -13.77
N ASP A 64 12.60 -2.36 -14.05
CA ASP A 64 11.32 -1.80 -13.57
C ASP A 64 10.09 -2.58 -14.08
N ILE A 65 10.19 -3.23 -15.24
CA ILE A 65 9.10 -4.04 -15.79
C ILE A 65 8.89 -5.29 -14.93
N ILE A 66 9.99 -6.01 -14.59
CA ILE A 66 9.88 -7.20 -13.74
C ILE A 66 9.36 -6.85 -12.36
N ARG A 67 9.86 -5.76 -11.76
CA ARG A 67 9.38 -5.28 -10.45
C ARG A 67 7.90 -4.89 -10.49
N ALA A 68 7.49 -4.14 -11.50
CA ALA A 68 6.10 -3.75 -11.69
C ALA A 68 5.18 -4.97 -11.80
N TRP A 69 5.55 -5.99 -12.57
CA TRP A 69 4.78 -7.23 -12.70
C TRP A 69 4.75 -8.04 -11.42
N LEU A 70 5.86 -8.19 -10.72
CA LEU A 70 5.90 -8.93 -9.46
C LEU A 70 4.95 -8.31 -8.42
N CYS A 71 5.02 -6.99 -8.25
CA CYS A 71 4.07 -6.29 -7.36
C CYS A 71 2.62 -6.39 -7.86
N SER A 72 2.41 -6.40 -9.19
CA SER A 72 1.08 -6.56 -9.78
C SER A 72 0.46 -7.93 -9.50
N LEU A 73 1.25 -8.99 -9.40
CA LEU A 73 0.75 -10.31 -8.95
C LEU A 73 0.12 -10.23 -7.56
N GLY A 74 0.71 -9.47 -6.64
CA GLY A 74 0.10 -9.22 -5.33
C GLY A 74 -1.21 -8.45 -5.43
N ASN A 75 -1.31 -7.46 -6.31
CA ASN A 75 -2.56 -6.72 -6.54
C ASN A 75 -3.65 -7.62 -7.14
N ILE A 76 -3.31 -8.48 -8.11
CA ILE A 76 -4.24 -9.45 -8.70
C ILE A 76 -4.69 -10.47 -7.64
N TYR A 77 -3.75 -11.02 -6.87
CA TYR A 77 -4.08 -11.93 -5.78
C TYR A 77 -5.09 -11.31 -4.82
N THR A 78 -4.83 -10.09 -4.35
CA THR A 78 -5.74 -9.35 -3.48
C THR A 78 -7.14 -9.24 -4.09
N ALA A 79 -7.23 -8.90 -5.37
CA ALA A 79 -8.52 -8.75 -6.05
C ALA A 79 -9.29 -10.08 -6.18
N THR A 80 -8.57 -11.21 -6.30
CA THR A 80 -9.19 -12.53 -6.46
C THR A 80 -9.62 -13.18 -5.16
N GLN A 81 -9.00 -12.80 -4.02
CA GLN A 81 -9.31 -13.41 -2.72
C GLN A 81 -10.59 -12.87 -2.07
N VAL A 82 -11.12 -11.76 -2.53
CA VAL A 82 -12.14 -11.01 -1.80
C VAL A 82 -13.34 -10.66 -2.66
N LYS A 83 -14.22 -11.63 -2.90
CA LYS A 83 -15.42 -11.36 -3.68
C LYS A 83 -16.55 -10.71 -2.87
N ASP A 84 -16.69 -10.93 -1.57
CA ASP A 84 -17.85 -10.46 -0.81
C ASP A 84 -17.51 -10.00 0.62
N LYS A 85 -16.29 -9.49 0.84
CA LYS A 85 -15.83 -9.04 2.16
C LYS A 85 -15.32 -7.62 2.11
N ASP A 86 -15.52 -6.92 3.22
CA ASP A 86 -14.85 -5.65 3.46
C ASP A 86 -13.38 -5.90 3.79
N ILE A 87 -12.47 -5.21 3.11
CA ILE A 87 -11.02 -5.43 3.24
C ILE A 87 -10.24 -4.14 3.41
N ILE A 88 -9.18 -4.24 4.19
CA ILE A 88 -8.11 -3.25 4.26
C ILE A 88 -6.84 -3.89 3.67
N VAL A 89 -6.29 -3.24 2.64
CA VAL A 89 -5.07 -3.71 1.96
C VAL A 89 -3.91 -2.80 2.33
N ASP A 90 -2.82 -3.37 2.84
CA ASP A 90 -1.56 -2.65 3.08
C ASP A 90 -0.72 -2.67 1.80
N ARG A 91 -0.68 -1.57 1.09
CA ARG A 91 -0.13 -1.35 -0.26
C ARG A 91 -0.96 -1.98 -1.37
N HIS A 92 -1.29 -1.17 -2.35
CA HIS A 92 -1.98 -1.57 -3.55
C HIS A 92 -1.32 -0.92 -4.78
N ILE A 93 -2.08 -0.55 -5.77
CA ILE A 93 -1.59 -0.09 -7.06
C ILE A 93 -0.82 1.24 -7.01
N LEU A 94 -1.19 2.16 -6.10
CA LEU A 94 -0.50 3.45 -5.98
C LEU A 94 0.92 3.28 -5.44
N SER A 95 1.10 2.45 -4.42
CA SER A 95 2.43 2.11 -3.88
C SER A 95 3.27 1.36 -4.91
N ASN A 96 2.67 0.41 -5.66
CA ASN A 96 3.37 -0.28 -6.74
C ASN A 96 3.83 0.71 -7.82
N PHE A 97 2.94 1.60 -8.29
CA PHE A 97 3.30 2.59 -9.29
C PHE A 97 4.36 3.59 -8.78
N GLN A 98 4.26 4.03 -7.54
CA GLN A 98 5.23 4.95 -6.95
C GLN A 98 6.64 4.34 -6.97
N GLN A 99 6.77 3.07 -6.62
CA GLN A 99 8.06 2.40 -6.54
C GLN A 99 8.62 1.96 -7.91
N ASN A 100 7.76 1.50 -8.81
CA ASN A 100 8.19 0.78 -10.01
C ASN A 100 7.64 1.39 -11.32
N GLY A 101 6.73 2.38 -11.25
CA GLY A 101 6.11 2.97 -12.43
C GLY A 101 7.07 3.87 -13.21
N THR A 102 7.10 3.70 -14.53
CA THR A 102 7.82 4.54 -15.48
C THR A 102 6.91 4.89 -16.66
N ARG A 103 7.38 5.75 -17.58
CA ARG A 103 6.64 6.02 -18.82
C ARG A 103 6.54 4.78 -19.70
N GLU A 104 7.57 3.95 -19.71
CA GLU A 104 7.69 2.77 -20.55
C GLU A 104 6.75 1.64 -20.08
N ASN A 105 6.53 1.53 -18.76
CA ASN A 105 5.73 0.46 -18.19
C ASN A 105 4.32 0.87 -17.75
N ILE A 106 3.88 2.09 -18.02
CA ILE A 106 2.55 2.60 -17.63
C ILE A 106 1.40 1.72 -18.11
N LYS A 107 1.58 1.02 -19.24
CA LYS A 107 0.58 0.10 -19.80
C LYS A 107 0.30 -1.08 -18.87
N ILE A 108 1.28 -1.54 -18.07
CA ILE A 108 1.08 -2.59 -17.07
C ILE A 108 -0.02 -2.16 -16.10
N TYR A 109 0.08 -0.94 -15.58
CA TYR A 109 -0.88 -0.41 -14.62
C TYR A 109 -2.24 -0.14 -15.22
N GLN A 110 -2.32 0.30 -16.49
CA GLN A 110 -3.59 0.45 -17.22
C GLN A 110 -4.30 -0.90 -17.32
N THR A 111 -3.61 -1.93 -17.83
CA THR A 111 -4.15 -3.29 -17.93
C THR A 111 -4.55 -3.84 -16.55
N LEU A 112 -3.75 -3.57 -15.52
CA LEU A 112 -4.07 -3.99 -14.17
C LEU A 112 -5.38 -3.36 -13.68
N LEU A 113 -5.58 -2.05 -13.87
CA LEU A 113 -6.81 -1.36 -13.51
C LEU A 113 -8.03 -1.89 -14.27
N GLU A 114 -7.87 -2.22 -15.55
CA GLU A 114 -8.93 -2.83 -16.38
C GLU A 114 -9.33 -4.22 -15.86
N LEU A 115 -8.36 -5.02 -15.41
CA LEU A 115 -8.58 -6.39 -14.96
C LEU A 115 -9.16 -6.49 -13.54
N ILE A 116 -8.65 -5.70 -12.60
CA ILE A 116 -9.00 -5.82 -11.18
C ILE A 116 -9.82 -4.65 -10.62
N GLY A 117 -10.04 -3.62 -11.44
CA GLY A 117 -10.69 -2.38 -11.00
C GLY A 117 -9.84 -1.55 -10.05
N VAL A 118 -10.45 -0.51 -9.50
CA VAL A 118 -9.85 0.37 -8.48
C VAL A 118 -10.36 0.01 -7.09
N PRO A 119 -9.63 0.30 -6.01
CA PRO A 119 -10.18 0.28 -4.66
C PRO A 119 -11.36 1.28 -4.53
N ASP A 120 -12.31 0.97 -3.66
CA ASP A 120 -13.39 1.92 -3.35
C ASP A 120 -12.83 3.21 -2.74
N MET A 121 -11.70 3.10 -2.04
CA MET A 121 -10.94 4.25 -1.54
C MET A 121 -9.45 3.91 -1.38
N SER A 122 -8.58 4.81 -1.85
CA SER A 122 -7.15 4.80 -1.54
C SER A 122 -6.86 5.86 -0.48
N VAL A 123 -6.40 5.44 0.68
CA VAL A 123 -5.96 6.32 1.78
C VAL A 123 -4.44 6.48 1.67
N ILE A 124 -4.01 7.62 1.17
CA ILE A 124 -2.58 7.92 1.02
C ILE A 124 -2.08 8.57 2.30
N LEU A 125 -1.27 7.84 3.06
CA LEU A 125 -0.63 8.35 4.25
C LEU A 125 0.63 9.14 3.88
N TYR A 126 0.76 10.33 4.47
CA TYR A 126 1.89 11.23 4.24
C TYR A 126 2.64 11.52 5.54
N ALA A 127 3.94 11.64 5.45
CA ALA A 127 4.83 12.27 6.40
C ALA A 127 6.08 12.77 5.64
N SER A 128 6.70 13.84 6.12
CA SER A 128 7.93 14.38 5.54
C SER A 128 9.07 13.35 5.55
N PRO A 129 10.06 13.49 4.68
CA PRO A 129 11.23 12.60 4.65
C PRO A 129 11.93 12.48 6.00
N GLU A 130 12.08 13.60 6.72
CA GLU A 130 12.72 13.65 8.03
C GLU A 130 11.99 12.80 9.06
N VAL A 131 10.66 12.94 9.15
CA VAL A 131 9.82 12.16 10.06
C VAL A 131 9.83 10.67 9.70
N ARG A 132 9.82 10.34 8.42
CA ARG A 132 9.90 8.96 7.94
C ARG A 132 11.23 8.31 8.31
N LEU A 133 12.35 9.00 8.05
CA LEU A 133 13.69 8.54 8.43
C LEU A 133 13.80 8.30 9.93
N GLU A 134 13.34 9.24 10.76
CA GLU A 134 13.33 9.11 12.22
C GLU A 134 12.56 7.85 12.65
N ARG A 135 11.38 7.63 12.09
CA ARG A 135 10.54 6.47 12.42
C ARG A 135 11.19 5.15 12.02
N ILE A 136 11.82 5.08 10.83
CA ILE A 136 12.53 3.90 10.36
C ILE A 136 13.74 3.62 11.25
N TYR A 137 14.55 4.64 11.54
CA TYR A 137 15.71 4.51 12.42
C TYR A 137 15.34 4.02 13.82
N ASN A 138 14.26 4.55 14.40
CA ASN A 138 13.78 4.15 15.72
C ASN A 138 13.22 2.72 15.74
N ARG A 139 12.67 2.24 14.61
CA ARG A 139 12.21 0.85 14.44
C ARG A 139 13.37 -0.13 14.34
N ASN A 140 14.37 0.19 13.54
CA ASN A 140 15.55 -0.64 13.30
C ASN A 140 16.69 0.20 12.74
N LYS A 141 17.77 0.35 13.50
CA LYS A 141 18.95 1.14 13.12
C LYS A 141 19.72 0.58 11.91
N GLU A 142 19.52 -0.71 11.62
CA GLU A 142 20.15 -1.42 10.50
C GLU A 142 19.15 -1.64 9.33
N ASP A 143 18.05 -0.92 9.34
CA ASP A 143 17.04 -1.06 8.29
C ASP A 143 17.61 -0.66 6.93
N LYS A 144 17.45 -1.55 5.94
CA LYS A 144 17.94 -1.32 4.58
C LYS A 144 17.31 -0.07 3.93
N ASP A 145 16.10 0.27 4.35
CA ASP A 145 15.40 1.45 3.87
C ASP A 145 16.15 2.76 4.24
N LEU A 146 16.98 2.76 5.28
CA LEU A 146 17.84 3.90 5.64
C LEU A 146 18.92 4.20 4.59
N MET A 147 19.31 3.20 3.79
CA MET A 147 20.27 3.32 2.70
C MET A 147 19.61 3.70 1.36
N ASP A 148 18.29 3.64 1.29
CA ASP A 148 17.56 3.95 0.08
C ASP A 148 17.40 5.46 -0.11
N LYS A 149 18.01 5.99 -1.17
CA LYS A 149 17.90 7.42 -1.52
C LYS A 149 16.48 7.86 -1.82
N SER A 150 15.57 6.93 -2.15
CA SER A 150 14.15 7.23 -2.38
C SER A 150 13.43 7.71 -1.12
N ILE A 151 13.97 7.41 0.07
CA ILE A 151 13.42 7.91 1.34
C ILE A 151 13.55 9.43 1.45
N ILE A 152 14.61 9.98 0.88
CA ILE A 152 14.90 11.43 0.92
C ILE A 152 14.01 12.17 -0.08
N THR A 153 13.49 11.50 -1.10
CA THR A 153 12.65 12.11 -2.12
C THR A 153 11.19 12.12 -1.71
N ASP A 154 10.52 13.23 -1.97
CA ASP A 154 9.06 13.32 -1.80
C ASP A 154 8.36 12.90 -3.09
N GLU A 155 8.28 11.59 -3.33
CA GLU A 155 7.59 11.04 -4.49
C GLU A 155 6.07 10.84 -4.28
N TYR A 156 5.54 11.34 -3.20
CA TYR A 156 4.14 11.35 -2.86
C TYR A 156 3.25 11.92 -3.99
N ASN A 157 3.69 12.99 -4.64
CA ASN A 157 2.99 13.56 -5.78
C ASN A 157 2.82 12.60 -6.96
N ARG A 158 3.65 11.56 -7.09
CA ARG A 158 3.49 10.54 -8.14
C ARG A 158 2.24 9.71 -7.91
N MET A 159 1.95 9.33 -6.67
CA MET A 159 0.72 8.59 -6.31
C MET A 159 -0.52 9.43 -6.61
N ILE A 160 -0.52 10.71 -6.22
CA ILE A 160 -1.65 11.63 -6.47
C ILE A 160 -1.88 11.79 -7.98
N LYS A 161 -0.85 12.14 -8.75
CA LYS A 161 -0.97 12.32 -10.20
C LYS A 161 -1.46 11.05 -10.90
N PHE A 162 -1.04 9.88 -10.42
CA PHE A 162 -1.54 8.61 -10.95
C PHE A 162 -3.02 8.41 -10.61
N ALA A 163 -3.42 8.63 -9.35
CA ALA A 163 -4.81 8.51 -8.92
C ALA A 163 -5.72 9.46 -9.71
N GLU A 164 -5.33 10.71 -9.89
CA GLU A 164 -6.05 11.71 -10.68
C GLU A 164 -6.18 11.30 -12.15
N LYS A 165 -5.06 10.87 -12.77
CA LYS A 165 -5.04 10.42 -14.17
C LYS A 165 -6.02 9.29 -14.44
N PHE A 166 -6.14 8.35 -13.52
CA PHE A 166 -7.00 7.17 -13.66
C PHE A 166 -8.32 7.29 -12.89
N LYS A 167 -8.66 8.50 -12.42
CA LYS A 167 -9.90 8.80 -11.67
C LYS A 167 -10.14 7.85 -10.49
N MET A 168 -9.08 7.46 -9.80
CA MET A 168 -9.16 6.62 -8.62
C MET A 168 -9.64 7.45 -7.42
N PRO A 169 -10.61 6.97 -6.64
CA PRO A 169 -10.99 7.65 -5.39
C PRO A 169 -9.80 7.63 -4.40
N TYR A 170 -9.45 8.79 -3.87
CA TYR A 170 -8.40 8.88 -2.85
C TYR A 170 -8.64 10.00 -1.86
N ILE A 171 -8.07 9.83 -0.66
CA ILE A 171 -7.86 10.88 0.32
C ILE A 171 -6.40 10.88 0.77
N VAL A 172 -5.97 12.01 1.29
CA VAL A 172 -4.64 12.19 1.86
C VAL A 172 -4.75 12.46 3.34
N ILE A 173 -3.94 11.77 4.14
CA ILE A 173 -3.87 11.95 5.59
C ILE A 173 -2.42 12.16 6.01
N ASN A 174 -2.15 13.34 6.56
CA ASN A 174 -0.87 13.63 7.19
C ASN A 174 -0.81 12.90 8.54
N THR A 175 0.24 12.09 8.74
CA THR A 175 0.44 11.29 9.95
C THR A 175 1.41 11.92 10.96
N GLU A 176 1.96 13.10 10.64
CA GLU A 176 2.86 13.80 11.53
C GLU A 176 2.13 14.32 12.77
N ARG A 177 2.75 14.18 13.92
CA ARG A 177 2.24 14.67 15.20
C ARG A 177 0.83 14.18 15.57
N LYS A 178 0.36 13.10 14.91
CA LYS A 178 -0.91 12.46 15.21
C LYS A 178 -0.69 11.11 15.87
N SER A 179 -1.53 10.80 16.85
CA SER A 179 -1.60 9.42 17.38
C SER A 179 -2.24 8.49 16.35
N ILE A 180 -1.97 7.19 16.48
CA ILE A 180 -2.63 6.16 15.65
C ILE A 180 -4.15 6.30 15.74
N GLU A 181 -4.67 6.51 16.95
CA GLU A 181 -6.10 6.70 17.21
C GLU A 181 -6.70 7.85 16.39
N ASN A 182 -6.05 9.02 16.40
CA ASN A 182 -6.53 10.18 15.66
C ASN A 182 -6.51 9.96 14.13
N ILE A 183 -5.51 9.22 13.62
CA ILE A 183 -5.42 8.89 12.20
C ILE A 183 -6.56 7.95 11.82
N ILE A 184 -6.81 6.92 12.62
CA ILE A 184 -7.88 5.95 12.38
C ILE A 184 -9.24 6.63 12.42
N GLN A 185 -9.51 7.47 13.43
CA GLN A 185 -10.74 8.21 13.52
C GLN A 185 -10.95 9.10 12.28
N GLU A 186 -9.92 9.78 11.81
CA GLU A 186 -10.01 10.61 10.60
C GLU A 186 -10.34 9.78 9.35
N ILE A 187 -9.78 8.55 9.23
CA ILE A 187 -10.11 7.63 8.13
C ILE A 187 -11.57 7.17 8.25
N GLU A 188 -12.01 6.76 9.44
CA GLU A 188 -13.36 6.30 9.67
C GLU A 188 -14.40 7.38 9.30
N GLU A 189 -14.18 8.61 9.72
CA GLU A 189 -15.06 9.73 9.43
C GLU A 189 -15.12 10.06 7.93
N LYS A 190 -13.97 10.12 7.27
CA LYS A 190 -13.88 10.52 5.86
C LYS A 190 -14.27 9.44 4.87
N VAL A 191 -14.14 8.16 5.24
CA VAL A 191 -14.27 7.03 4.31
C VAL A 191 -15.43 6.13 4.72
N ILE A 192 -15.42 5.59 5.93
CA ILE A 192 -16.34 4.51 6.31
C ILE A 192 -17.74 5.05 6.58
N LYS A 193 -17.87 6.07 7.41
CA LYS A 193 -19.16 6.67 7.75
C LYS A 193 -19.84 7.31 6.54
N ARG A 194 -19.08 8.01 5.71
CA ARG A 194 -19.61 8.65 4.50
C ARG A 194 -20.20 7.64 3.51
N ASN A 195 -19.55 6.48 3.33
CA ASN A 195 -20.08 5.44 2.46
C ASN A 195 -21.35 4.79 3.04
N GLN A 196 -21.45 4.67 4.36
CA GLN A 196 -22.66 4.15 5.01
C GLN A 196 -23.85 5.09 4.82
N GLU A 197 -23.63 6.40 4.90
CA GLU A 197 -24.68 7.42 4.67
C GLU A 197 -25.18 7.43 3.21
N VAL A 198 -24.29 7.26 2.24
CA VAL A 198 -24.68 7.16 0.82
C VAL A 198 -25.53 5.91 0.57
N LEU A 199 -25.16 4.76 1.09
CA LEU A 199 -25.91 3.51 0.94
C LEU A 199 -27.29 3.53 1.62
N ILE A 200 -27.49 4.36 2.63
CA ILE A 200 -28.79 4.51 3.32
C ILE A 200 -29.71 5.44 2.53
N ASN A 201 -29.17 6.47 1.89
CA ASN A 201 -29.94 7.46 1.13
C ASN A 201 -30.33 6.97 -0.28
N ASP A 202 -29.66 5.94 -0.80
CA ASP A 202 -29.97 5.31 -2.11
C ASP A 202 -30.99 4.15 -2.01
N ARG A 203 -31.57 3.90 -0.83
CA ARG A 203 -32.64 2.92 -0.58
C ARG A 203 -33.97 3.60 -0.35
#